data_59cf07d1170da1a1cb7d2dd914de2b46
#
_entry.id   59cf07d1170da1a1cb7d2dd914de2b46
#
_cell.length_a   1.000
_cell.length_b   1.000
_cell.length_c   1.000
_cell.angle_alpha   90.00
_cell.angle_beta   90.00
_cell.angle_gamma   90.00
#
_symmetry.space_group_name_H-M   'P 1'
#
loop_
_entity.id
_entity.type
_entity.pdbx_description
1 polymer ?
#
loop_
_entity_poly.entity_id
_entity_poly.type
_entity_poly.pdbx_seq_one_letter_code
_entity_poly.pdbx_strand_id
1 'polypeptide(L)'
;QNMIGIAAGLAASGKTVFASSFAVFASCRCFDQLRMCISQPKLNVKIVATHGGITVGEDGTSHQAIEDLSLYCSLPSFTVIVPADAIETTEAVKAAAATYGPFYIRLSRPKTPLIYRKGHHFTVGKSITMKHGKDVAIIAMGIMVAKALQAAKVLANQGIGCRVINMHTLNPLDEEAIIKAASETKAIVVAEEHLAHGGLGSRVAQIVAREKPVPMSFVNLKDRYSLSGKSGELLQRSGLTAEGIEEAVKQVIQKK
;
A
#
# COMPACT_ATOMS: atom_id res chain seq x y z
N GLN A 1 4.52 18.62 13.39
CA GLN A 1 3.49 18.73 14.43
C GLN A 1 2.66 20.00 14.27
N ASN A 2 3.33 21.15 14.11
CA ASN A 2 2.66 22.45 13.92
C ASN A 2 1.79 22.45 12.63
N MET A 3 2.32 21.95 11.52
CA MET A 3 1.56 21.80 10.27
C MET A 3 0.27 20.99 10.45
N ILE A 4 0.33 19.88 11.17
CA ILE A 4 -0.84 19.05 11.46
C ILE A 4 -1.85 19.77 12.35
N GLY A 5 -1.37 20.50 13.39
CA GLY A 5 -2.23 21.34 14.24
C GLY A 5 -2.94 22.45 13.47
N ILE A 6 -2.21 23.15 12.59
CA ILE A 6 -2.79 24.18 11.70
C ILE A 6 -3.82 23.56 10.75
N ALA A 7 -3.50 22.42 10.14
CA ALA A 7 -4.42 21.70 9.25
C ALA A 7 -5.71 21.32 9.98
N ALA A 8 -5.60 20.83 11.21
CA ALA A 8 -6.76 20.50 12.04
C ALA A 8 -7.62 21.74 12.34
N GLY A 9 -7.01 22.87 12.73
CA GLY A 9 -7.71 24.12 12.99
C GLY A 9 -8.45 24.67 11.77
N LEU A 10 -7.81 24.63 10.59
CA LEU A 10 -8.43 25.01 9.33
C LEU A 10 -9.60 24.09 8.96
N ALA A 11 -9.44 22.78 9.15
CA ALA A 11 -10.51 21.82 8.90
C ALA A 11 -11.69 21.99 9.88
N ALA A 12 -11.43 22.30 11.14
CA ALA A 12 -12.45 22.61 12.13
C ALA A 12 -13.26 23.89 11.77
N SER A 13 -12.65 24.81 11.01
CA SER A 13 -13.37 25.98 10.43
C SER A 13 -14.14 25.68 9.13
N GLY A 14 -14.29 24.39 8.77
CA GLY A 14 -15.09 23.95 7.62
C GLY A 14 -14.33 23.86 6.29
N LYS A 15 -13.00 23.94 6.29
CA LYS A 15 -12.20 23.86 5.06
C LYS A 15 -11.81 22.40 4.74
N THR A 16 -11.70 22.08 3.45
CA THR A 16 -10.98 20.89 2.99
C THR A 16 -9.50 21.20 2.94
N VAL A 17 -8.71 20.53 3.77
CA VAL A 17 -7.29 20.87 3.95
C VAL A 17 -6.39 19.76 3.43
N PHE A 18 -5.43 20.13 2.58
CA PHE A 18 -4.33 19.24 2.16
C PHE A 18 -3.06 19.66 2.88
N ALA A 19 -2.39 18.69 3.52
CA ALA A 19 -1.09 18.87 4.16
C ALA A 19 -0.10 17.85 3.60
N SER A 20 1.12 18.29 3.26
CA SER A 20 2.11 17.45 2.59
C SER A 20 3.48 17.58 3.24
N SER A 21 4.14 16.44 3.42
CA SER A 21 5.53 16.31 3.86
C SER A 21 6.05 14.92 3.47
N PHE A 22 7.26 14.55 3.89
CA PHE A 22 7.72 13.17 3.78
C PHE A 22 6.91 12.26 4.71
N ALA A 23 6.67 11.04 4.28
CA ALA A 23 5.83 10.07 4.97
C ALA A 23 6.28 9.82 6.42
N VAL A 24 7.58 9.67 6.65
CA VAL A 24 8.14 9.47 8.01
C VAL A 24 7.84 10.65 8.94
N PHE A 25 7.90 11.87 8.44
CA PHE A 25 7.64 13.07 9.25
C PHE A 25 6.15 13.34 9.43
N ALA A 26 5.35 13.00 8.42
CA ALA A 26 3.89 13.13 8.46
C ALA A 26 3.20 11.98 9.21
N SER A 27 3.92 10.97 9.67
CA SER A 27 3.40 9.83 10.45
C SER A 27 4.01 9.76 11.85
N CYS A 28 5.24 9.26 11.98
CA CYS A 28 5.85 8.94 13.26
C CYS A 28 5.94 10.12 14.22
N ARG A 29 6.46 11.26 13.72
CA ARG A 29 6.73 12.46 14.55
C ARG A 29 5.47 13.15 15.07
N CYS A 30 4.36 13.06 14.36
CA CYS A 30 3.13 13.77 14.65
C CYS A 30 1.93 12.85 14.92
N PHE A 31 2.20 11.60 15.30
CA PHE A 31 1.16 10.58 15.46
C PHE A 31 0.09 10.97 16.48
N ASP A 32 0.49 11.59 17.60
CA ASP A 32 -0.48 12.05 18.61
C ASP A 32 -1.39 13.16 18.07
N GLN A 33 -0.84 14.12 17.33
CA GLN A 33 -1.65 15.17 16.68
C GLN A 33 -2.59 14.57 15.61
N LEU A 34 -2.14 13.59 14.83
CA LEU A 34 -3.01 12.88 13.88
C LEU A 34 -4.15 12.20 14.60
N ARG A 35 -3.87 11.52 15.70
CA ARG A 35 -4.84 10.80 16.51
C ARG A 35 -5.85 11.74 17.15
N MET A 36 -5.37 12.73 17.92
CA MET A 36 -6.21 13.57 18.76
C MET A 36 -6.85 14.73 18.01
N CYS A 37 -6.10 15.37 17.10
CA CYS A 37 -6.59 16.57 16.46
C CYS A 37 -7.32 16.31 15.13
N ILE A 38 -7.09 15.15 14.48
CA ILE A 38 -7.69 14.85 13.16
C ILE A 38 -8.58 13.61 13.21
N SER A 39 -8.04 12.46 13.68
CA SER A 39 -8.76 11.17 13.61
C SER A 39 -9.98 11.15 14.53
N GLN A 40 -9.80 11.50 15.80
CA GLN A 40 -10.88 11.46 16.80
C GLN A 40 -12.06 12.35 16.41
N PRO A 41 -11.87 13.64 16.05
CA PRO A 41 -12.95 14.51 15.60
C PRO A 41 -13.35 14.29 14.12
N LYS A 42 -12.70 13.38 13.40
CA LYS A 42 -12.95 13.05 11.99
C LYS A 42 -12.86 14.25 11.06
N LEU A 43 -11.88 15.11 11.27
CA LEU A 43 -11.73 16.35 10.49
C LEU A 43 -11.34 16.10 9.03
N ASN A 44 -11.76 16.99 8.15
CA ASN A 44 -11.57 16.89 6.72
C ASN A 44 -10.14 17.30 6.28
N VAL A 45 -9.14 16.53 6.73
CA VAL A 45 -7.72 16.74 6.44
C VAL A 45 -7.19 15.61 5.55
N LYS A 46 -6.51 15.97 4.47
CA LYS A 46 -5.86 15.06 3.52
C LYS A 46 -4.35 15.16 3.71
N ILE A 47 -3.75 14.12 4.29
CA ILE A 47 -2.29 14.01 4.41
C ILE A 47 -1.80 13.31 3.14
N VAL A 48 -1.14 14.04 2.25
CA VAL A 48 -0.54 13.50 1.03
C VAL A 48 0.97 13.49 1.23
N ALA A 49 1.51 12.33 1.55
CA ALA A 49 2.90 12.19 1.95
C ALA A 49 3.73 11.50 0.87
N THR A 50 4.87 12.10 0.53
CA THR A 50 5.85 11.54 -0.40
C THR A 50 6.93 10.75 0.34
N HIS A 51 7.81 10.07 -0.39
CA HIS A 51 8.97 9.39 0.18
C HIS A 51 8.60 8.25 1.14
N GLY A 52 7.48 7.55 0.89
CA GLY A 52 7.12 6.33 1.62
C GLY A 52 8.05 5.16 1.28
N GLY A 53 8.31 4.29 2.26
CA GLY A 53 9.12 3.10 2.08
C GLY A 53 10.63 3.34 2.13
N ILE A 54 11.39 2.35 1.66
CA ILE A 54 12.86 2.40 1.57
C ILE A 54 13.36 3.11 0.32
N THR A 55 12.48 3.31 -0.65
CA THR A 55 12.81 3.99 -1.91
C THR A 55 13.07 5.49 -1.76
N VAL A 56 13.02 6.03 -0.56
CA VAL A 56 13.60 7.33 -0.22
C VAL A 56 15.09 7.38 -0.57
N GLY A 57 15.79 6.25 -0.48
CA GLY A 57 17.12 6.06 -1.04
C GLY A 57 18.24 6.53 -0.12
N GLU A 58 19.06 7.45 -0.62
CA GLU A 58 20.32 7.87 0.00
C GLU A 58 20.16 8.53 1.36
N ASP A 59 19.00 9.16 1.63
CA ASP A 59 18.71 9.78 2.93
C ASP A 59 18.67 8.77 4.09
N GLY A 60 18.51 7.48 3.77
CA GLY A 60 18.65 6.37 4.72
C GLY A 60 17.51 6.24 5.73
N THR A 61 17.76 5.48 6.79
CA THR A 61 16.75 5.03 7.76
C THR A 61 16.01 6.16 8.48
N SER A 62 16.66 7.30 8.69
CA SER A 62 16.01 8.46 9.34
C SER A 62 14.88 9.08 8.50
N HIS A 63 14.84 8.77 7.20
CA HIS A 63 13.85 9.29 6.26
C HIS A 63 12.95 8.20 5.67
N GLN A 64 13.25 6.93 5.91
CA GLN A 64 12.46 5.79 5.44
C GLN A 64 11.18 5.64 6.28
N ALA A 65 10.03 5.72 5.63
CA ALA A 65 8.74 5.45 6.26
C ALA A 65 8.32 4.01 5.94
N ILE A 66 8.58 3.10 6.84
CA ILE A 66 8.33 1.67 6.67
C ILE A 66 7.27 1.12 7.62
N GLU A 67 6.82 1.93 8.59
CA GLU A 67 5.78 1.68 9.57
C GLU A 67 4.56 2.62 9.43
N ASP A 68 4.62 3.57 8.52
CA ASP A 68 3.61 4.61 8.33
C ASP A 68 2.21 4.07 8.07
N LEU A 69 2.09 3.02 7.24
CA LEU A 69 0.78 2.42 6.94
C LEU A 69 0.17 1.75 8.17
N SER A 70 0.97 1.09 9.01
CA SER A 70 0.47 0.50 10.25
C SER A 70 -0.04 1.57 11.21
N LEU A 71 0.66 2.70 11.33
CA LEU A 71 0.26 3.83 12.16
C LEU A 71 -1.08 4.41 11.68
N TYR A 72 -1.20 4.75 10.39
CA TYR A 72 -2.45 5.31 9.87
C TYR A 72 -3.62 4.32 9.87
N CYS A 73 -3.36 3.03 9.61
CA CYS A 73 -4.40 2.00 9.69
C CYS A 73 -4.85 1.71 11.13
N SER A 74 -4.06 2.09 12.15
CA SER A 74 -4.48 2.01 13.55
C SER A 74 -5.41 3.14 13.97
N LEU A 75 -5.59 4.17 13.11
CA LEU A 75 -6.49 5.30 13.35
C LEU A 75 -7.85 5.03 12.66
N PRO A 76 -8.93 4.77 13.39
CA PRO A 76 -10.17 4.19 12.83
C PRO A 76 -10.86 5.03 11.74
N SER A 77 -10.68 6.35 11.76
CA SER A 77 -11.36 7.27 10.83
C SER A 77 -10.57 7.56 9.55
N PHE A 78 -9.28 7.21 9.50
CA PHE A 78 -8.46 7.49 8.32
C PHE A 78 -8.77 6.54 7.16
N THR A 79 -9.00 7.12 6.00
CA THR A 79 -8.86 6.39 4.73
C THR A 79 -7.40 6.36 4.32
N VAL A 80 -6.87 5.16 4.02
CA VAL A 80 -5.44 4.96 3.72
C VAL A 80 -5.29 4.42 2.31
N ILE A 81 -4.57 5.17 1.45
CA ILE A 81 -4.42 4.87 0.02
C ILE A 81 -2.94 4.87 -0.37
N VAL A 82 -2.55 3.88 -1.18
CA VAL A 82 -1.19 3.73 -1.75
C VAL A 82 -1.31 3.54 -3.26
N PRO A 83 -1.37 4.61 -4.05
CA PRO A 83 -1.51 4.53 -5.50
C PRO A 83 -0.31 3.85 -6.15
N ALA A 84 -0.54 3.12 -7.24
CA ALA A 84 0.50 2.39 -7.95
C ALA A 84 1.28 3.24 -8.97
N ASP A 85 0.63 4.27 -9.53
CA ASP A 85 1.24 5.17 -10.50
C ASP A 85 0.67 6.60 -10.45
N ALA A 86 1.17 7.49 -11.31
CA ALA A 86 0.75 8.89 -11.35
C ALA A 86 -0.71 9.09 -11.79
N ILE A 87 -1.24 8.18 -12.61
CA ILE A 87 -2.64 8.25 -13.06
C ILE A 87 -3.57 7.90 -11.90
N GLU A 88 -3.30 6.79 -11.22
CA GLU A 88 -4.06 6.41 -10.04
C GLU A 88 -3.90 7.44 -8.91
N THR A 89 -2.72 8.03 -8.74
CA THR A 89 -2.51 9.15 -7.79
C THR A 89 -3.45 10.32 -8.06
N THR A 90 -3.60 10.70 -9.33
CA THR A 90 -4.50 11.78 -9.73
C THR A 90 -5.94 11.48 -9.32
N GLU A 91 -6.41 10.27 -9.57
CA GLU A 91 -7.77 9.87 -9.23
C GLU A 91 -7.96 9.70 -7.71
N ALA A 92 -6.96 9.20 -6.99
CA ALA A 92 -6.96 9.10 -5.53
C ALA A 92 -7.06 10.49 -4.87
N VAL A 93 -6.32 11.48 -5.37
CA VAL A 93 -6.39 12.86 -4.85
C VAL A 93 -7.75 13.49 -5.13
N LYS A 94 -8.32 13.30 -6.33
CA LYS A 94 -9.68 13.77 -6.66
C LYS A 94 -10.73 13.13 -5.75
N ALA A 95 -10.66 11.81 -5.55
CA ALA A 95 -11.56 11.08 -4.67
C ALA A 95 -11.47 11.59 -3.22
N ALA A 96 -10.23 11.81 -2.73
CA ALA A 96 -10.02 12.37 -1.40
C ALA A 96 -10.58 13.79 -1.28
N ALA A 97 -10.43 14.65 -2.30
CA ALA A 97 -10.98 15.99 -2.29
C ALA A 97 -12.52 16.01 -2.23
N ALA A 98 -13.16 15.05 -2.90
CA ALA A 98 -14.62 14.92 -2.96
C ALA A 98 -15.24 14.22 -1.75
N THR A 99 -14.46 13.53 -0.94
CA THR A 99 -14.96 12.74 0.20
C THR A 99 -14.63 13.43 1.53
N TYR A 100 -15.61 13.61 2.38
CA TYR A 100 -15.40 14.17 3.72
C TYR A 100 -14.65 13.17 4.63
N GLY A 101 -13.77 13.66 5.49
CA GLY A 101 -13.04 12.88 6.47
C GLY A 101 -11.53 12.86 6.25
N PRO A 102 -10.77 12.26 7.16
CA PRO A 102 -9.32 12.23 7.09
C PRO A 102 -8.81 11.17 6.10
N PHE A 103 -7.83 11.56 5.28
CA PHE A 103 -7.15 10.67 4.33
C PHE A 103 -5.65 10.70 4.55
N TYR A 104 -5.02 9.55 4.34
CA TYR A 104 -3.60 9.40 4.14
C TYR A 104 -3.34 8.82 2.75
N ILE A 105 -2.65 9.56 1.90
CA ILE A 105 -2.22 9.11 0.56
C ILE A 105 -0.70 9.01 0.58
N ARG A 106 -0.19 7.79 0.45
CA ARG A 106 1.24 7.49 0.50
C ARG A 106 1.80 7.40 -0.91
N LEU A 107 2.79 8.23 -1.20
CA LEU A 107 3.49 8.28 -2.47
C LEU A 107 4.96 7.88 -2.29
N SER A 108 5.55 7.24 -3.30
CA SER A 108 6.98 6.94 -3.34
C SER A 108 7.80 8.14 -3.86
N ARG A 109 9.12 8.10 -3.68
CA ARG A 109 10.06 9.09 -4.24
C ARG A 109 10.36 8.85 -5.72
N PRO A 110 10.73 7.62 -6.15
CA PRO A 110 11.08 7.37 -7.54
C PRO A 110 9.86 7.44 -8.47
N LYS A 111 10.13 7.74 -9.73
CA LYS A 111 9.13 7.61 -10.80
C LYS A 111 8.72 6.13 -10.93
N THR A 112 7.42 5.88 -11.00
CA THR A 112 6.85 4.56 -11.23
C THR A 112 6.44 4.40 -12.70
N PRO A 113 6.53 3.19 -13.26
CA PRO A 113 5.95 2.92 -14.58
C PRO A 113 4.44 3.22 -14.58
N LEU A 114 3.94 3.80 -15.65
CA LEU A 114 2.50 3.98 -15.84
C LEU A 114 1.88 2.62 -16.18
N ILE A 115 1.01 2.13 -15.32
CA ILE A 115 0.27 0.87 -15.50
C ILE A 115 -1.20 1.11 -15.86
N TYR A 116 -1.68 2.30 -15.62
CA TYR A 116 -3.02 2.74 -15.99
C TYR A 116 -3.03 3.70 -17.19
N ARG A 117 -4.20 3.87 -17.78
CA ARG A 117 -4.48 4.87 -18.83
C ARG A 117 -5.36 5.97 -18.27
N LYS A 118 -5.33 7.15 -18.90
CA LYS A 118 -6.26 8.26 -18.57
C LYS A 118 -7.71 7.77 -18.62
N GLY A 119 -8.52 8.22 -17.65
CA GLY A 119 -9.90 7.76 -17.50
C GLY A 119 -10.03 6.46 -16.72
N HIS A 120 -8.97 6.03 -16.06
CA HIS A 120 -9.01 4.92 -15.12
C HIS A 120 -10.08 5.14 -14.04
N HIS A 121 -10.92 4.14 -13.83
CA HIS A 121 -11.94 4.19 -12.80
C HIS A 121 -11.33 3.85 -11.43
N PHE A 122 -11.41 4.78 -10.50
CA PHE A 122 -10.91 4.64 -9.14
C PHE A 122 -12.07 4.74 -8.13
N THR A 123 -12.17 3.76 -7.24
CA THR A 123 -13.17 3.76 -6.16
C THR A 123 -12.48 3.45 -4.85
N VAL A 124 -12.58 4.35 -3.88
CA VAL A 124 -12.04 4.12 -2.53
C VAL A 124 -12.61 2.83 -1.94
N GLY A 125 -11.75 1.98 -1.39
CA GLY A 125 -12.15 0.72 -0.77
C GLY A 125 -12.46 -0.43 -1.74
N LYS A 126 -12.26 -0.25 -3.06
CA LYS A 126 -12.41 -1.33 -4.06
C LYS A 126 -11.09 -1.57 -4.77
N SER A 127 -10.64 -2.81 -4.76
CA SER A 127 -9.42 -3.24 -5.43
C SER A 127 -9.65 -3.42 -6.94
N ILE A 128 -8.54 -3.53 -7.70
CA ILE A 128 -8.60 -3.70 -9.15
C ILE A 128 -7.85 -4.95 -9.55
N THR A 129 -8.55 -5.87 -10.23
CA THR A 129 -7.92 -7.04 -10.85
C THR A 129 -7.20 -6.61 -12.12
N MET A 130 -5.87 -6.54 -12.06
CA MET A 130 -4.99 -6.15 -13.17
C MET A 130 -4.73 -7.28 -14.16
N LYS A 131 -4.75 -8.51 -13.70
CA LYS A 131 -4.57 -9.72 -14.51
C LYS A 131 -5.37 -10.87 -13.90
N HIS A 132 -6.04 -11.64 -14.72
CA HIS A 132 -6.73 -12.86 -14.29
C HIS A 132 -5.79 -14.06 -14.26
N GLY A 133 -6.02 -14.98 -13.31
CA GLY A 133 -5.30 -16.23 -13.13
C GLY A 133 -5.99 -17.11 -12.10
N LYS A 134 -5.68 -18.42 -12.12
CA LYS A 134 -6.36 -19.41 -11.26
C LYS A 134 -5.43 -20.14 -10.29
N ASP A 135 -4.12 -20.04 -10.46
CA ASP A 135 -3.18 -20.83 -9.67
C ASP A 135 -2.79 -20.14 -8.36
N VAL A 136 -2.62 -18.83 -8.37
CA VAL A 136 -2.24 -18.03 -7.21
C VAL A 136 -2.73 -16.60 -7.38
N ALA A 137 -3.09 -15.94 -6.28
CA ALA A 137 -3.35 -14.50 -6.28
C ALA A 137 -2.11 -13.75 -5.75
N ILE A 138 -1.70 -12.71 -6.46
CA ILE A 138 -0.70 -11.74 -6.02
C ILE A 138 -1.45 -10.45 -5.70
N ILE A 139 -1.51 -10.10 -4.41
CA ILE A 139 -2.13 -8.87 -3.93
C ILE A 139 -1.01 -7.88 -3.66
N ALA A 140 -0.99 -6.76 -4.37
CA ALA A 140 0.08 -5.78 -4.27
C ALA A 140 -0.46 -4.36 -4.16
N MET A 141 0.37 -3.43 -3.69
CA MET A 141 0.06 -2.00 -3.62
C MET A 141 1.26 -1.14 -4.03
N GLY A 142 0.99 0.10 -4.42
CA GLY A 142 2.03 1.07 -4.75
C GLY A 142 3.00 0.55 -5.81
N ILE A 143 4.30 0.79 -5.60
CA ILE A 143 5.35 0.40 -6.55
C ILE A 143 5.44 -1.12 -6.79
N MET A 144 4.91 -1.93 -5.88
CA MET A 144 4.96 -3.39 -6.01
C MET A 144 3.95 -3.94 -7.04
N VAL A 145 2.95 -3.16 -7.46
CA VAL A 145 1.98 -3.60 -8.48
C VAL A 145 2.65 -3.82 -9.84
N ALA A 146 3.50 -2.90 -10.27
CA ALA A 146 4.25 -3.05 -11.53
C ALA A 146 5.16 -4.29 -11.49
N LYS A 147 5.82 -4.56 -10.34
CA LYS A 147 6.65 -5.76 -10.13
C LYS A 147 5.81 -7.03 -10.11
N ALA A 148 4.63 -7.00 -9.52
CA ALA A 148 3.69 -8.12 -9.53
C ALA A 148 3.21 -8.47 -10.95
N LEU A 149 2.95 -7.46 -11.79
CA LEU A 149 2.61 -7.66 -13.19
C LEU A 149 3.78 -8.26 -13.99
N GLN A 150 5.01 -7.81 -13.73
CA GLN A 150 6.23 -8.35 -14.34
C GLN A 150 6.43 -9.83 -13.93
N ALA A 151 6.37 -10.15 -12.65
CA ALA A 151 6.46 -11.52 -12.14
C ALA A 151 5.39 -12.43 -12.75
N ALA A 152 4.14 -11.96 -12.80
CA ALA A 152 3.03 -12.72 -13.38
C ALA A 152 3.17 -12.96 -14.90
N LYS A 153 3.91 -12.11 -15.62
CA LYS A 153 4.26 -12.32 -17.02
C LYS A 153 5.30 -13.44 -17.18
N VAL A 154 6.34 -13.43 -16.35
CA VAL A 154 7.40 -14.46 -16.37
C VAL A 154 6.82 -15.82 -15.96
N LEU A 155 6.04 -15.88 -14.90
CA LEU A 155 5.40 -17.10 -14.38
C LEU A 155 4.42 -17.71 -15.39
N ALA A 156 3.72 -16.89 -16.19
CA ALA A 156 2.85 -17.38 -17.25
C ALA A 156 3.60 -18.19 -18.32
N ASN A 157 4.85 -17.82 -18.65
CA ASN A 157 5.71 -18.59 -19.55
C ASN A 157 6.16 -19.93 -18.94
N GLN A 158 5.99 -20.10 -17.62
CA GLN A 158 6.27 -21.33 -16.88
C GLN A 158 4.98 -22.14 -16.59
N GLY A 159 3.85 -21.75 -17.19
CA GLY A 159 2.56 -22.42 -17.02
C GLY A 159 1.81 -22.04 -15.73
N ILE A 160 2.25 -21.01 -14.99
CA ILE A 160 1.61 -20.59 -13.73
C ILE A 160 0.71 -19.36 -13.99
N GLY A 161 -0.59 -19.55 -13.85
CA GLY A 161 -1.62 -18.52 -14.05
C GLY A 161 -1.83 -17.65 -12.80
N CYS A 162 -1.09 -16.53 -12.69
CA CYS A 162 -1.22 -15.59 -11.57
C CYS A 162 -2.36 -14.59 -11.78
N ARG A 163 -3.22 -14.42 -10.76
CA ARG A 163 -4.12 -13.28 -10.63
C ARG A 163 -3.35 -12.14 -9.95
N VAL A 164 -3.34 -10.95 -10.54
CA VAL A 164 -2.74 -9.75 -9.93
C VAL A 164 -3.84 -8.78 -9.52
N ILE A 165 -3.85 -8.41 -8.26
CA ILE A 165 -4.82 -7.49 -7.66
C ILE A 165 -4.05 -6.27 -7.14
N ASN A 166 -4.39 -5.07 -7.64
CA ASN A 166 -3.95 -3.83 -7.04
C ASN A 166 -4.90 -3.49 -5.88
N MET A 167 -4.39 -3.56 -4.66
CA MET A 167 -5.09 -3.20 -3.43
C MET A 167 -4.68 -1.79 -3.01
N HIS A 168 -5.04 -0.79 -3.78
CA HIS A 168 -4.63 0.59 -3.56
C HIS A 168 -5.18 1.22 -2.27
N THR A 169 -6.27 0.69 -1.71
CA THR A 169 -6.85 1.18 -0.45
C THR A 169 -6.65 0.15 0.65
N LEU A 170 -5.97 0.53 1.73
CA LEU A 170 -5.72 -0.32 2.90
C LEU A 170 -6.79 -0.15 3.97
N ASN A 171 -7.39 1.02 4.05
CA ASN A 171 -8.51 1.30 4.96
C ASN A 171 -9.51 2.25 4.26
N PRO A 172 -10.77 1.82 4.02
CA PRO A 172 -11.27 0.46 4.18
C PRO A 172 -10.65 -0.54 3.18
N LEU A 173 -10.46 -1.78 3.59
CA LEU A 173 -9.91 -2.83 2.73
C LEU A 173 -11.02 -3.55 1.95
N ASP A 174 -10.75 -3.97 0.71
CA ASP A 174 -11.68 -4.74 -0.11
C ASP A 174 -11.67 -6.22 0.30
N GLU A 175 -12.39 -6.54 1.39
CA GLU A 175 -12.46 -7.88 1.95
C GLU A 175 -13.07 -8.89 0.96
N GLU A 176 -14.09 -8.47 0.18
CA GLU A 176 -14.75 -9.32 -0.81
C GLU A 176 -13.76 -9.83 -1.87
N ALA A 177 -12.89 -8.95 -2.37
CA ALA A 177 -11.89 -9.31 -3.36
C ALA A 177 -10.86 -10.28 -2.78
N ILE A 178 -10.47 -10.13 -1.52
CA ILE A 178 -9.55 -11.04 -0.83
C ILE A 178 -10.16 -12.43 -0.66
N ILE A 179 -11.40 -12.50 -0.15
CA ILE A 179 -12.13 -13.75 0.04
C ILE A 179 -12.32 -14.48 -1.29
N LYS A 180 -12.70 -13.74 -2.34
CA LYS A 180 -12.83 -14.28 -3.69
C LYS A 180 -11.51 -14.81 -4.22
N ALA A 181 -10.42 -14.06 -4.03
CA ALA A 181 -9.09 -14.50 -4.44
C ALA A 181 -8.68 -15.78 -3.71
N ALA A 182 -8.84 -15.84 -2.38
CA ALA A 182 -8.54 -17.02 -1.57
C ALA A 182 -9.35 -18.25 -2.05
N SER A 183 -10.65 -18.07 -2.30
CA SER A 183 -11.55 -19.15 -2.72
C SER A 183 -11.22 -19.70 -4.11
N GLU A 184 -10.86 -18.83 -5.06
CA GLU A 184 -10.67 -19.20 -6.46
C GLU A 184 -9.24 -19.65 -6.77
N THR A 185 -8.21 -19.08 -6.11
CA THR A 185 -6.80 -19.42 -6.37
C THR A 185 -6.18 -20.34 -5.32
N LYS A 186 -6.75 -20.42 -4.11
CA LYS A 186 -6.32 -21.29 -2.99
C LYS A 186 -4.87 -21.05 -2.51
N ALA A 187 -4.23 -19.98 -2.94
CA ALA A 187 -2.92 -19.54 -2.48
C ALA A 187 -2.76 -18.04 -2.74
N ILE A 188 -2.13 -17.32 -1.82
CA ILE A 188 -1.97 -15.86 -1.91
C ILE A 188 -0.52 -15.46 -1.65
N VAL A 189 0.01 -14.57 -2.48
CA VAL A 189 1.23 -13.80 -2.22
C VAL A 189 0.84 -12.35 -1.98
N VAL A 190 1.34 -11.72 -0.92
CA VAL A 190 1.15 -10.28 -0.69
C VAL A 190 2.48 -9.57 -0.87
N ALA A 191 2.50 -8.49 -1.67
CA ALA A 191 3.70 -7.73 -1.98
C ALA A 191 3.53 -6.24 -1.61
N GLU A 192 4.38 -5.76 -0.72
CA GLU A 192 4.34 -4.39 -0.19
C GLU A 192 5.73 -3.86 0.17
N GLU A 193 5.92 -2.55 0.07
CA GLU A 193 7.12 -1.85 0.54
C GLU A 193 6.87 -1.33 1.97
N HIS A 194 6.79 -2.25 2.94
CA HIS A 194 6.46 -1.97 4.34
C HIS A 194 7.03 -3.09 5.23
N LEU A 195 7.07 -2.87 6.53
CA LEU A 195 7.37 -3.92 7.52
C LEU A 195 6.32 -5.04 7.46
N ALA A 196 6.67 -6.20 8.03
CA ALA A 196 5.75 -7.34 8.11
C ALA A 196 4.49 -7.05 8.95
N HIS A 197 4.60 -6.14 9.93
CA HIS A 197 3.54 -5.84 10.88
C HIS A 197 2.68 -4.64 10.47
N GLY A 198 1.36 -4.81 10.52
CA GLY A 198 0.37 -3.74 10.36
C GLY A 198 0.15 -3.21 8.94
N GLY A 199 0.97 -3.65 7.94
CA GLY A 199 0.79 -3.33 6.54
C GLY A 199 -0.28 -4.18 5.84
N LEU A 200 -0.24 -4.19 4.51
CA LEU A 200 -1.18 -4.94 3.67
C LEU A 200 -1.16 -6.44 3.99
N GLY A 201 0.03 -7.04 4.13
CA GLY A 201 0.19 -8.46 4.41
C GLY A 201 -0.52 -8.90 5.68
N SER A 202 -0.34 -8.17 6.78
CA SER A 202 -0.99 -8.45 8.06
C SER A 202 -2.51 -8.36 7.95
N ARG A 203 -3.02 -7.35 7.27
CA ARG A 203 -4.47 -7.11 7.12
C ARG A 203 -5.13 -8.16 6.24
N VAL A 204 -4.49 -8.52 5.12
CA VAL A 204 -4.95 -9.64 4.26
C VAL A 204 -4.93 -10.95 5.03
N ALA A 205 -3.86 -11.23 5.79
CA ALA A 205 -3.76 -12.46 6.58
C ALA A 205 -4.87 -12.58 7.63
N GLN A 206 -5.26 -11.49 8.29
CA GLN A 206 -6.38 -11.48 9.24
C GLN A 206 -7.71 -11.88 8.58
N ILE A 207 -7.99 -11.37 7.38
CA ILE A 207 -9.20 -11.70 6.62
C ILE A 207 -9.17 -13.15 6.17
N VAL A 208 -8.04 -13.59 5.58
CA VAL A 208 -7.86 -14.96 5.11
C VAL A 208 -8.00 -15.97 6.25
N ALA A 209 -7.39 -15.68 7.41
CA ALA A 209 -7.49 -16.56 8.58
C ALA A 209 -8.93 -16.67 9.11
N ARG A 210 -9.69 -15.57 9.07
CA ARG A 210 -11.07 -15.52 9.56
C ARG A 210 -12.07 -16.17 8.60
N GLU A 211 -11.94 -15.88 7.29
CA GLU A 211 -12.99 -16.19 6.32
C GLU A 211 -12.68 -17.39 5.41
N LYS A 212 -11.43 -17.50 4.94
CA LYS A 212 -11.02 -18.55 3.99
C LYS A 212 -9.54 -18.87 4.13
N PRO A 213 -9.14 -19.69 5.10
CA PRO A 213 -7.75 -20.06 5.31
C PRO A 213 -7.14 -20.74 4.07
N VAL A 214 -6.05 -20.16 3.55
CA VAL A 214 -5.24 -20.70 2.46
C VAL A 214 -3.76 -20.41 2.72
N PRO A 215 -2.81 -21.15 2.13
CA PRO A 215 -1.40 -20.83 2.21
C PRO A 215 -1.10 -19.40 1.72
N MET A 216 -0.27 -18.68 2.49
CA MET A 216 0.16 -17.33 2.17
C MET A 216 1.68 -17.19 2.20
N SER A 217 2.20 -16.31 1.36
CA SER A 217 3.59 -15.84 1.38
C SER A 217 3.64 -14.34 1.27
N PHE A 218 4.71 -13.73 1.80
CA PHE A 218 4.83 -12.28 1.93
C PHE A 218 6.15 -11.79 1.35
N VAL A 219 6.09 -10.78 0.49
CA VAL A 219 7.23 -10.05 -0.06
C VAL A 219 7.18 -8.64 0.54
N ASN A 220 7.92 -8.44 1.61
CA ASN A 220 7.98 -7.21 2.39
C ASN A 220 9.36 -7.03 3.03
N LEU A 221 9.55 -5.99 3.81
CA LEU A 221 10.81 -5.69 4.50
C LEU A 221 11.08 -6.62 5.69
N LYS A 222 10.18 -7.55 5.95
CA LYS A 222 10.20 -8.38 7.17
C LYS A 222 10.17 -7.45 8.39
N ASP A 223 11.04 -7.70 9.38
CA ASP A 223 11.14 -6.91 10.60
C ASP A 223 12.54 -6.28 10.70
N ARG A 224 12.91 -5.50 9.69
CA ARG A 224 14.26 -4.92 9.57
C ARG A 224 14.22 -3.49 9.05
N TYR A 225 15.02 -2.64 9.68
CA TYR A 225 15.41 -1.38 9.08
C TYR A 225 16.31 -1.61 7.84
N SER A 226 16.20 -0.72 6.87
CA SER A 226 17.03 -0.80 5.67
C SER A 226 18.32 0.04 5.86
N LEU A 227 18.97 0.38 4.76
CA LEU A 227 20.25 1.10 4.72
C LEU A 227 20.10 2.35 3.85
N SER A 228 21.15 3.19 3.81
CA SER A 228 21.30 4.21 2.78
C SER A 228 21.82 3.59 1.49
N GLY A 229 21.31 4.03 0.34
CA GLY A 229 21.73 3.53 -0.96
C GLY A 229 20.78 3.98 -2.07
N LYS A 230 21.05 3.61 -3.31
CA LYS A 230 20.14 3.91 -4.42
C LYS A 230 18.87 3.10 -4.28
N SER A 231 17.72 3.71 -4.58
CA SER A 231 16.38 3.08 -4.41
C SER A 231 16.30 1.68 -5.04
N GLY A 232 16.85 1.50 -6.26
CA GLY A 232 16.85 0.20 -6.94
C GLY A 232 17.69 -0.87 -6.24
N GLU A 233 18.85 -0.50 -5.71
CA GLU A 233 19.73 -1.41 -4.97
C GLU A 233 19.09 -1.83 -3.63
N LEU A 234 18.43 -0.90 -2.95
CA LEU A 234 17.72 -1.18 -1.71
C LEU A 234 16.55 -2.14 -1.92
N LEU A 235 15.76 -1.94 -2.99
CA LEU A 235 14.69 -2.86 -3.37
C LEU A 235 15.22 -4.26 -3.66
N GLN A 236 16.32 -4.36 -4.44
CA GLN A 236 16.93 -5.64 -4.79
C GLN A 236 17.45 -6.36 -3.55
N ARG A 237 18.19 -5.66 -2.68
CA ARG A 237 18.73 -6.20 -1.43
C ARG A 237 17.63 -6.68 -0.47
N SER A 238 16.47 -6.03 -0.48
CA SER A 238 15.33 -6.39 0.35
C SER A 238 14.42 -7.47 -0.27
N GLY A 239 14.72 -7.92 -1.49
CA GLY A 239 13.89 -8.88 -2.22
C GLY A 239 12.56 -8.30 -2.72
N LEU A 240 12.41 -6.96 -2.73
CA LEU A 240 11.21 -6.27 -3.22
C LEU A 240 11.28 -6.11 -4.75
N THR A 241 11.36 -7.24 -5.43
CA THR A 241 11.58 -7.36 -6.87
C THR A 241 10.56 -8.29 -7.51
N ALA A 242 10.52 -8.33 -8.84
CA ALA A 242 9.70 -9.30 -9.56
C ALA A 242 10.15 -10.74 -9.27
N GLU A 243 11.47 -10.97 -9.21
CA GLU A 243 12.08 -12.27 -8.90
C GLU A 243 11.71 -12.71 -7.48
N GLY A 244 11.71 -11.80 -6.49
CA GLY A 244 11.27 -12.11 -5.13
C GLY A 244 9.80 -12.51 -5.06
N ILE A 245 8.95 -11.90 -5.89
CA ILE A 245 7.54 -12.30 -6.01
C ILE A 245 7.42 -13.67 -6.70
N GLU A 246 8.21 -13.93 -7.76
CA GLU A 246 8.22 -15.24 -8.44
C GLU A 246 8.61 -16.37 -7.49
N GLU A 247 9.64 -16.16 -6.68
CA GLU A 247 10.08 -17.13 -5.68
C GLU A 247 8.98 -17.38 -4.64
N ALA A 248 8.37 -16.33 -4.11
CA ALA A 248 7.27 -16.43 -3.15
C ALA A 248 6.07 -17.18 -3.74
N VAL A 249 5.74 -16.98 -5.03
CA VAL A 249 4.70 -17.72 -5.74
C VAL A 249 5.05 -19.21 -5.83
N LYS A 250 6.27 -19.56 -6.24
CA LYS A 250 6.70 -20.97 -6.33
C LYS A 250 6.65 -21.68 -4.97
N GLN A 251 7.08 -20.99 -3.92
CA GLN A 251 7.05 -21.52 -2.55
C GLN A 251 5.61 -21.74 -2.02
N VAL A 252 4.70 -20.80 -2.28
CA VAL A 252 3.33 -20.89 -1.75
C VAL A 252 2.50 -21.94 -2.47
N ILE A 253 2.72 -22.13 -3.77
CA ILE A 253 2.02 -23.16 -4.57
C ILE A 253 2.37 -24.58 -4.08
N GLN A 254 3.59 -24.81 -3.62
CA GLN A 254 4.00 -26.11 -3.06
C GLN A 254 3.28 -26.45 -1.74
N LYS A 255 2.66 -25.47 -1.08
CA LYS A 255 1.91 -25.66 0.18
C LYS A 255 0.40 -25.80 -0.05
N LYS A 256 -0.02 -25.73 -1.29
CA LYS A 256 -1.41 -25.83 -1.72
C LYS A 256 -1.87 -27.27 -1.78
#